data_f81d86e9c6f56dc4487528aba082d002
#
_entry.id   f81d86e9c6f56dc4487528aba082d002
#
_cell.length_a   1.000
_cell.length_b   1.000
_cell.length_c   1.000
_cell.angle_alpha   90.00
_cell.angle_beta   90.00
_cell.angle_gamma   90.00
#
_symmetry.space_group_name_H-M   'P 1'
#
loop_
_entity.id
_entity.type
_entity.pdbx_description
1 polymer ?
#
loop_
_entity_poly.entity_id
_entity_poly.type
_entity_poly.pdbx_seq_one_letter_code
_entity_poly.pdbx_strand_id
1 'polypeptide(L)'
;MLDAEKTIKLLFAGPVGSGKTTAIRAISDTPPVSSDVPWTDAAAGDKATTTVALDYSTIQLSPGEILHVYGLPGQEYLDFMGAIVGPGALGAVLLLDASSQTLAQDCHAGVEQLARIDPALKFVIGISKSDITPSFSMETMYALARRMSLFVPIFCIDPRDPAQVRQLVRALLYVL
;
A
#
# COMPACT_ATOMS: atom_id res chain seq x y z
N MET A 1 -28.15 9.87 -18.06
CA MET A 1 -27.63 9.25 -16.84
C MET A 1 -26.14 9.05 -17.08
N LEU A 2 -25.30 9.87 -16.50
CA LEU A 2 -23.85 9.65 -16.54
C LEU A 2 -23.61 8.45 -15.64
N ASP A 3 -23.17 7.33 -16.21
CA ASP A 3 -22.65 6.20 -15.46
C ASP A 3 -21.59 6.76 -14.51
N ALA A 4 -21.79 6.59 -13.19
CA ALA A 4 -20.77 6.91 -12.22
C ALA A 4 -19.56 6.06 -12.60
N GLU A 5 -18.50 6.69 -13.11
CA GLU A 5 -17.23 6.02 -13.39
C GLU A 5 -16.85 5.24 -12.14
N LYS A 6 -16.85 3.93 -12.27
CA LYS A 6 -16.53 3.04 -11.17
C LYS A 6 -15.05 3.23 -10.85
N THR A 7 -14.77 4.12 -9.90
CA THR A 7 -13.41 4.41 -9.48
C THR A 7 -12.81 3.17 -8.84
N ILE A 8 -11.86 2.54 -9.52
CA ILE A 8 -11.11 1.39 -9.02
C ILE A 8 -9.83 1.92 -8.37
N LYS A 9 -9.56 1.53 -7.14
CA LYS A 9 -8.40 1.99 -6.37
C LYS A 9 -7.50 0.84 -5.97
N LEU A 10 -6.19 1.06 -6.08
CA LEU A 10 -5.13 0.18 -5.58
C LEU A 10 -4.36 0.91 -4.49
N LEU A 11 -4.20 0.27 -3.34
CA LEU A 11 -3.52 0.86 -2.20
C LEU A 11 -2.12 0.27 -2.03
N PHE A 12 -1.14 1.12 -1.73
CA PHE A 12 0.19 0.71 -1.27
C PHE A 12 0.37 1.14 0.17
N ALA A 13 0.56 0.19 1.06
CA ALA A 13 0.80 0.37 2.49
C ALA A 13 2.21 -0.06 2.87
N GLY A 14 2.64 0.26 4.07
CA GLY A 14 3.92 -0.14 4.62
C GLY A 14 4.71 1.04 5.22
N PRO A 15 5.80 0.76 5.95
CA PRO A 15 6.59 1.79 6.63
C PRO A 15 7.26 2.77 5.66
N VAL A 16 7.72 3.88 6.19
CA VAL A 16 8.57 4.83 5.46
C VAL A 16 9.85 4.11 4.99
N GLY A 17 10.24 4.32 3.75
CA GLY A 17 11.43 3.71 3.16
C GLY A 17 11.25 2.29 2.62
N SER A 18 10.06 1.69 2.73
CA SER A 18 9.78 0.36 2.15
C SER A 18 9.72 0.32 0.62
N GLY A 19 9.67 1.48 -0.05
CA GLY A 19 9.69 1.58 -1.49
C GLY A 19 8.32 1.85 -2.14
N LYS A 20 7.30 2.26 -1.39
CA LYS A 20 5.95 2.56 -1.92
C LYS A 20 5.96 3.53 -3.09
N THR A 21 6.51 4.72 -2.90
CA THR A 21 6.61 5.76 -3.95
C THR A 21 7.37 5.25 -5.17
N THR A 22 8.43 4.47 -4.95
CA THR A 22 9.23 3.88 -6.02
C THR A 22 8.43 2.84 -6.81
N ALA A 23 7.71 1.95 -6.11
CA ALA A 23 6.86 0.95 -6.74
C ALA A 23 5.70 1.59 -7.54
N ILE A 24 5.04 2.59 -6.97
CA ILE A 24 3.98 3.34 -7.65
C ILE A 24 4.54 3.98 -8.92
N ARG A 25 5.68 4.66 -8.83
CA ARG A 25 6.34 5.28 -9.99
C ARG A 25 6.68 4.25 -11.08
N ALA A 26 7.12 3.05 -10.70
CA ALA A 26 7.52 2.02 -11.64
C ALA A 26 6.37 1.49 -12.51
N ILE A 27 5.12 1.53 -12.03
CA ILE A 27 3.96 0.98 -12.75
C ILE A 27 3.00 2.04 -13.29
N SER A 28 3.19 3.30 -12.92
CA SER A 28 2.29 4.40 -13.28
C SER A 28 2.61 4.98 -14.65
N ASP A 29 1.60 5.44 -15.36
CA ASP A 29 1.75 6.12 -16.66
C ASP A 29 2.36 7.51 -16.51
N THR A 30 2.12 8.15 -15.36
CA THR A 30 2.69 9.45 -14.99
C THR A 30 3.41 9.37 -13.65
N PRO A 31 4.43 10.20 -13.42
CA PRO A 31 5.08 10.25 -12.11
C PRO A 31 4.06 10.51 -11.01
N PRO A 32 4.15 9.79 -9.86
CA PRO A 32 3.26 10.05 -8.74
C PRO A 32 3.43 11.50 -8.25
N VAL A 33 2.30 12.12 -7.92
CA VAL A 33 2.26 13.41 -7.27
C VAL A 33 1.99 13.21 -5.79
N SER A 34 2.72 13.93 -4.94
CA SER A 34 2.38 14.05 -3.52
C SER A 34 1.23 15.04 -3.41
N SER A 35 0.06 14.55 -3.06
CA SER A 35 -1.10 15.39 -2.76
C SER A 35 -1.08 15.75 -1.29
N ASP A 36 -0.94 17.03 -1.02
CA ASP A 36 -1.12 17.59 0.31
C ASP A 36 -2.63 17.63 0.62
N VAL A 37 -3.09 16.72 1.46
CA VAL A 37 -4.48 16.73 1.92
C VAL A 37 -4.53 17.48 3.25
N PRO A 38 -5.19 18.64 3.32
CA PRO A 38 -5.33 19.36 4.58
C PRO A 38 -6.24 18.57 5.52
N TRP A 39 -5.75 18.26 6.71
CA TRP A 39 -6.50 17.62 7.75
C TRP A 39 -6.73 18.57 8.93
N THR A 40 -7.95 18.65 9.39
CA THR A 40 -8.33 19.41 10.59
C THR A 40 -8.79 18.43 11.64
N ASP A 41 -8.06 18.31 12.74
CA ASP A 41 -8.49 17.53 13.88
C ASP A 41 -9.60 18.28 14.63
N ALA A 42 -10.83 17.79 14.47
CA ALA A 42 -11.99 18.38 15.14
C ALA A 42 -12.03 18.10 16.67
N ALA A 43 -11.19 17.20 17.16
CA ALA A 43 -11.13 16.82 18.57
C ALA A 43 -10.12 17.65 19.39
N ALA A 44 -9.11 18.23 18.73
CA ALA A 44 -8.18 19.16 19.38
C ALA A 44 -8.74 20.58 19.18
N GLY A 45 -9.23 21.21 20.22
CA GLY A 45 -9.89 22.51 20.21
C GLY A 45 -9.08 23.72 19.69
N ASP A 46 -7.91 23.48 19.10
CA ASP A 46 -7.12 24.41 18.32
C ASP A 46 -7.05 23.89 16.88
N LYS A 47 -7.37 24.72 15.91
CA LYS A 47 -7.36 24.41 14.46
C LYS A 47 -5.93 24.19 13.96
N ALA A 48 -5.28 23.14 14.39
CA ALA A 48 -4.02 22.69 13.79
C ALA A 48 -4.35 21.96 12.47
N THR A 49 -4.15 22.63 11.36
CA THR A 49 -4.23 22.00 10.04
C THR A 49 -2.92 21.27 9.81
N THR A 50 -2.94 19.95 9.79
CA THR A 50 -1.79 19.13 9.42
C THR A 50 -1.94 18.71 7.97
N THR A 51 -0.89 18.87 7.18
CA THR A 51 -0.84 18.42 5.80
C THR A 51 -0.33 16.96 5.76
N VAL A 52 -1.14 16.08 5.21
CA VAL A 52 -0.75 14.67 5.01
C VAL A 52 -0.34 14.48 3.56
N ALA A 53 0.91 14.11 3.33
CA ALA A 53 1.39 13.76 2.01
C ALA A 53 0.91 12.37 1.62
N LEU A 54 0.15 12.29 0.54
CA LEU A 54 -0.33 11.06 -0.07
C LEU A 54 0.28 10.93 -1.46
N ASP A 55 0.98 9.84 -1.74
CA ASP A 55 1.39 9.55 -3.11
C ASP A 55 0.17 9.12 -3.93
N TYR A 56 -0.04 9.77 -5.06
CA TYR A 56 -1.14 9.47 -5.95
C TYR A 56 -0.66 9.37 -7.40
N SER A 57 -1.16 8.37 -8.11
CA SER A 57 -0.96 8.24 -9.54
C SER A 57 -2.09 7.44 -10.19
N THR A 58 -2.02 7.30 -11.51
CA THR A 58 -3.00 6.56 -12.30
C THR A 58 -2.35 5.59 -13.26
N ILE A 59 -3.06 4.50 -13.56
CA ILE A 59 -2.70 3.52 -14.58
C ILE A 59 -3.90 3.39 -15.52
N GLN A 60 -3.69 3.60 -16.80
CA GLN A 60 -4.69 3.34 -17.84
C GLN A 60 -4.79 1.83 -18.05
N LEU A 61 -5.94 1.23 -17.75
CA LEU A 61 -6.17 -0.21 -17.96
C LEU A 61 -6.69 -0.48 -19.38
N SER A 62 -7.67 0.32 -19.81
CA SER A 62 -8.26 0.30 -21.14
C SER A 62 -8.87 1.67 -21.45
N PRO A 63 -9.30 1.96 -22.68
CA PRO A 63 -9.97 3.22 -22.99
C PRO A 63 -11.18 3.44 -22.07
N GLY A 64 -11.12 4.48 -21.23
CA GLY A 64 -12.17 4.83 -20.26
C GLY A 64 -12.06 4.14 -18.88
N GLU A 65 -11.12 3.21 -18.68
CA GLU A 65 -10.91 2.56 -17.39
C GLU A 65 -9.58 2.99 -16.77
N ILE A 66 -9.63 3.61 -15.62
CA ILE A 66 -8.47 4.13 -14.90
C ILE A 66 -8.40 3.46 -13.52
N LEU A 67 -7.23 2.91 -13.21
CA LEU A 67 -6.88 2.47 -11.87
C LEU A 67 -6.19 3.61 -11.13
N HIS A 68 -6.78 4.04 -10.04
CA HIS A 68 -6.21 5.05 -9.16
C HIS A 68 -5.31 4.38 -8.13
N VAL A 69 -4.06 4.80 -8.03
CA VAL A 69 -3.05 4.21 -7.15
C VAL A 69 -2.71 5.19 -6.04
N TYR A 70 -2.81 4.72 -4.80
CA TYR A 70 -2.57 5.52 -3.61
C TYR A 70 -1.47 4.90 -2.76
N GLY A 71 -0.45 5.68 -2.40
CA GLY A 71 0.53 5.31 -1.39
C GLY A 71 0.10 5.85 -0.03
N LEU A 72 -0.27 4.97 0.88
CA LEU A 72 -0.76 5.35 2.20
C LEU A 72 0.38 5.94 3.05
N PRO A 73 0.13 7.03 3.78
CA PRO A 73 1.07 7.55 4.76
C PRO A 73 1.19 6.62 5.96
N GLY A 74 2.11 6.93 6.87
CA GLY A 74 2.29 6.18 8.12
C GLY A 74 1.06 6.24 9.04
N GLN A 75 1.12 5.49 10.14
CA GLN A 75 -0.02 5.12 11.00
C GLN A 75 -0.83 6.28 11.60
N GLU A 76 -0.24 7.45 11.80
CA GLU A 76 -0.88 8.57 12.51
C GLU A 76 -2.09 9.19 11.78
N TYR A 77 -2.26 8.90 10.49
CA TYR A 77 -3.28 9.54 9.64
C TYR A 77 -4.32 8.58 9.07
N LEU A 78 -4.40 7.37 9.62
CA LEU A 78 -5.12 6.25 9.02
C LEU A 78 -6.63 6.34 9.06
N ASP A 79 -7.19 6.78 10.17
CA ASP A 79 -8.65 6.81 10.35
C ASP A 79 -9.30 7.79 9.36
N PHE A 80 -8.61 8.88 9.07
CA PHE A 80 -9.03 9.87 8.08
C PHE A 80 -8.87 9.32 6.64
N MET A 81 -7.72 8.71 6.34
CA MET A 81 -7.44 8.20 5.01
C MET A 81 -8.34 7.03 4.62
N GLY A 82 -8.69 6.17 5.58
CA GLY A 82 -9.59 5.05 5.36
C GLY A 82 -10.94 5.47 4.78
N ALA A 83 -11.49 6.57 5.25
CA ALA A 83 -12.75 7.13 4.74
C ALA A 83 -12.64 7.64 3.28
N ILE A 84 -11.45 8.09 2.87
CA ILE A 84 -11.23 8.64 1.51
C ILE A 84 -10.85 7.54 0.52
N VAL A 85 -9.92 6.66 0.89
CA VAL A 85 -9.34 5.67 -0.04
C VAL A 85 -10.04 4.31 0.01
N GLY A 86 -10.65 3.96 1.15
CA GLY A 86 -11.32 2.68 1.35
C GLY A 86 -12.47 2.41 0.36
N PRO A 87 -13.42 3.34 0.18
CA PRO A 87 -14.50 3.13 -0.78
C PRO A 87 -13.97 2.91 -2.21
N GLY A 88 -14.30 1.75 -2.80
CA GLY A 88 -13.83 1.35 -4.14
C GLY A 88 -12.40 0.81 -4.18
N ALA A 89 -11.78 0.54 -3.03
CA ALA A 89 -10.50 -0.14 -3.00
C ALA A 89 -10.64 -1.59 -3.50
N LEU A 90 -9.92 -1.90 -4.57
CA LEU A 90 -9.83 -3.27 -5.12
C LEU A 90 -9.08 -4.18 -4.15
N GLY A 91 -7.98 -3.66 -3.62
CA GLY A 91 -7.13 -4.36 -2.68
C GLY A 91 -5.89 -3.54 -2.39
N ALA A 92 -4.93 -4.15 -1.68
CA ALA A 92 -3.71 -3.48 -1.26
C ALA A 92 -2.45 -4.30 -1.50
N VAL A 93 -1.33 -3.58 -1.64
CA VAL A 93 0.02 -4.11 -1.60
C VAL A 93 0.68 -3.59 -0.31
N LEU A 94 1.02 -4.49 0.60
CA LEU A 94 1.81 -4.17 1.78
C LEU A 94 3.29 -4.35 1.46
N LEU A 95 4.04 -3.24 1.37
CA LEU A 95 5.48 -3.28 1.14
C LEU A 95 6.23 -3.22 2.48
N LEU A 96 7.13 -4.19 2.67
CA LEU A 96 8.01 -4.29 3.83
C LEU A 96 9.47 -4.24 3.39
N ASP A 97 10.33 -3.75 4.26
CA ASP A 97 11.76 -3.62 4.02
C ASP A 97 12.51 -4.77 4.71
N ALA A 98 13.14 -5.66 3.94
CA ALA A 98 13.91 -6.79 4.48
C ALA A 98 15.04 -6.36 5.41
N SER A 99 15.58 -5.14 5.22
CA SER A 99 16.67 -4.59 6.04
C SER A 99 16.19 -3.97 7.36
N SER A 100 14.87 -3.85 7.57
CA SER A 100 14.30 -3.28 8.78
C SER A 100 14.57 -4.17 9.99
N GLN A 101 15.09 -3.59 11.07
CA GLN A 101 15.25 -4.28 12.34
C GLN A 101 13.90 -4.55 13.03
N THR A 102 12.86 -3.88 12.59
CA THR A 102 11.48 -3.98 13.10
C THR A 102 10.53 -4.64 12.12
N LEU A 103 11.03 -5.49 11.20
CA LEU A 103 10.25 -6.12 10.14
C LEU A 103 8.96 -6.80 10.65
N ALA A 104 9.03 -7.50 11.78
CA ALA A 104 7.85 -8.15 12.36
C ALA A 104 6.81 -7.14 12.86
N GLN A 105 7.25 -6.09 13.53
CA GLN A 105 6.39 -4.99 13.99
C GLN A 105 5.81 -4.22 12.80
N ASP A 106 6.62 -3.95 11.78
CA ASP A 106 6.20 -3.28 10.55
C ASP A 106 5.13 -4.07 9.81
N CYS A 107 5.28 -5.40 9.75
CA CYS A 107 4.27 -6.30 9.19
C CYS A 107 2.96 -6.23 9.98
N HIS A 108 3.04 -6.34 11.31
CA HIS A 108 1.86 -6.25 12.19
C HIS A 108 1.13 -4.92 12.00
N ALA A 109 1.86 -3.84 12.08
CA ALA A 109 1.34 -2.49 11.93
C ALA A 109 0.68 -2.28 10.55
N GLY A 110 1.30 -2.77 9.48
CA GLY A 110 0.75 -2.68 8.13
C GLY A 110 -0.55 -3.48 7.96
N VAL A 111 -0.62 -4.68 8.53
CA VAL A 111 -1.86 -5.51 8.51
C VAL A 111 -2.97 -4.84 9.29
N GLU A 112 -2.68 -4.31 10.50
CA GLU A 112 -3.66 -3.54 11.28
C GLU A 112 -4.15 -2.30 10.54
N GLN A 113 -3.23 -1.62 9.84
CA GLN A 113 -3.56 -0.48 9.01
C GLN A 113 -4.61 -0.86 7.96
N LEU A 114 -4.36 -1.90 7.20
CA LEU A 114 -5.29 -2.34 6.16
C LEU A 114 -6.63 -2.78 6.75
N ALA A 115 -6.61 -3.49 7.87
CA ALA A 115 -7.84 -3.93 8.55
C ALA A 115 -8.69 -2.77 9.09
N ARG A 116 -8.09 -1.64 9.45
CA ARG A 116 -8.84 -0.42 9.84
C ARG A 116 -9.54 0.25 8.65
N ILE A 117 -8.94 0.15 7.45
CA ILE A 117 -9.56 0.66 6.22
C ILE A 117 -10.76 -0.19 5.86
N ASP A 118 -10.56 -1.49 5.76
CA ASP A 118 -11.60 -2.49 5.52
C ASP A 118 -11.11 -3.86 6.02
N PRO A 119 -11.76 -4.47 7.03
CA PRO A 119 -11.37 -5.80 7.53
C PRO A 119 -11.43 -6.91 6.47
N ALA A 120 -12.20 -6.71 5.40
CA ALA A 120 -12.32 -7.65 4.28
C ALA A 120 -11.36 -7.37 3.13
N LEU A 121 -10.56 -6.28 3.21
CA LEU A 121 -9.66 -5.88 2.15
C LEU A 121 -8.63 -6.96 1.85
N LYS A 122 -8.58 -7.40 0.60
CA LYS A 122 -7.58 -8.35 0.14
C LYS A 122 -6.24 -7.66 -0.07
N PHE A 123 -5.16 -8.35 0.25
CA PHE A 123 -3.82 -7.80 0.06
C PHE A 123 -2.78 -8.87 -0.22
N VAL A 124 -1.65 -8.41 -0.74
CA VAL A 124 -0.42 -9.20 -0.93
C VAL A 124 0.74 -8.50 -0.25
N ILE A 125 1.79 -9.24 0.08
CA ILE A 125 3.00 -8.69 0.71
C ILE A 125 4.15 -8.71 -0.30
N GLY A 126 4.79 -7.55 -0.47
CA GLY A 126 6.05 -7.39 -1.18
C GLY A 126 7.18 -7.11 -0.20
N ILE A 127 8.28 -7.84 -0.32
CA ILE A 127 9.49 -7.62 0.49
C ILE A 127 10.54 -6.98 -0.38
N SER A 128 10.86 -5.73 -0.10
CA SER A 128 11.93 -4.98 -0.78
C SER A 128 13.28 -5.21 -0.13
N LYS A 129 14.37 -4.89 -0.84
CA LYS A 129 15.76 -4.91 -0.36
C LYS A 129 16.25 -6.27 0.14
N SER A 130 15.58 -7.37 -0.21
CA SER A 130 16.04 -8.71 0.15
C SER A 130 17.35 -9.09 -0.54
N ASP A 131 17.63 -8.52 -1.70
CA ASP A 131 18.85 -8.68 -2.47
C ASP A 131 20.10 -8.10 -1.80
N ILE A 132 19.93 -7.07 -0.98
CA ILE A 132 21.00 -6.40 -0.24
C ILE A 132 20.99 -6.73 1.27
N THR A 133 20.16 -7.67 1.70
CA THR A 133 20.00 -8.05 3.11
C THR A 133 20.30 -9.54 3.30
N PRO A 134 21.59 -9.94 3.42
CA PRO A 134 21.96 -11.37 3.50
C PRO A 134 21.37 -12.11 4.70
N SER A 135 21.00 -11.39 5.75
CA SER A 135 20.37 -11.96 6.96
C SER A 135 18.87 -12.23 6.79
N PHE A 136 18.25 -11.73 5.73
CA PHE A 136 16.83 -11.96 5.46
C PHE A 136 16.60 -13.37 4.92
N SER A 137 15.53 -14.00 5.38
CA SER A 137 15.07 -15.29 4.89
C SER A 137 13.55 -15.29 4.68
N MET A 138 13.11 -15.77 3.53
CA MET A 138 11.68 -15.98 3.25
C MET A 138 11.04 -16.98 4.22
N GLU A 139 11.81 -17.94 4.72
CA GLU A 139 11.33 -18.89 5.72
C GLU A 139 10.93 -18.17 7.01
N THR A 140 11.73 -17.22 7.47
CA THR A 140 11.41 -16.36 8.62
C THR A 140 10.12 -15.56 8.37
N MET A 141 9.94 -15.04 7.16
CA MET A 141 8.74 -14.30 6.79
C MET A 141 7.50 -15.19 6.76
N TYR A 142 7.61 -16.42 6.23
CA TYR A 142 6.51 -17.38 6.26
C TYR A 142 6.18 -17.85 7.70
N ALA A 143 7.18 -17.99 8.57
CA ALA A 143 6.96 -18.29 9.97
C ALA A 143 6.22 -17.17 10.68
N LEU A 144 6.57 -15.90 10.38
CA LEU A 144 5.86 -14.75 10.89
C LEU A 144 4.41 -14.71 10.42
N ALA A 145 4.17 -14.88 9.12
CA ALA A 145 2.83 -14.90 8.53
C ALA A 145 1.95 -15.99 9.18
N ARG A 146 2.48 -17.22 9.38
CA ARG A 146 1.76 -18.29 10.07
C ARG A 146 1.38 -17.91 11.50
N ARG A 147 2.30 -17.29 12.26
CA ARG A 147 2.00 -16.85 13.64
C ARG A 147 0.91 -15.77 13.68
N MET A 148 0.82 -14.97 12.64
CA MET A 148 -0.22 -13.95 12.49
C MET A 148 -1.49 -14.51 11.84
N SER A 149 -1.56 -15.80 11.52
CA SER A 149 -2.67 -16.42 10.77
C SER A 149 -2.94 -15.73 9.42
N LEU A 150 -1.90 -15.25 8.77
CA LEU A 150 -1.97 -14.62 7.45
C LEU A 150 -1.78 -15.69 6.34
N PHE A 151 -2.75 -15.76 5.45
CA PHE A 151 -2.75 -16.64 4.27
C PHE A 151 -2.81 -15.77 3.02
N VAL A 152 -1.73 -15.04 2.78
CA VAL A 152 -1.60 -14.08 1.67
C VAL A 152 -0.35 -14.39 0.84
N PRO A 153 -0.35 -14.07 -0.47
CA PRO A 153 0.86 -14.18 -1.29
C PRO A 153 1.97 -13.25 -0.78
N ILE A 154 3.19 -13.77 -0.74
CA ILE A 154 4.39 -13.01 -0.29
C ILE A 154 5.48 -13.19 -1.33
N PHE A 155 6.06 -12.08 -1.80
CA PHE A 155 7.12 -12.06 -2.80
C PHE A 155 8.27 -11.16 -2.40
N CYS A 156 9.51 -11.56 -2.71
CA CYS A 156 10.63 -10.62 -2.77
C CYS A 156 10.54 -9.85 -4.08
N ILE A 157 10.65 -8.53 -4.02
CA ILE A 157 10.60 -7.67 -5.20
C ILE A 157 11.62 -6.54 -5.12
N ASP A 158 12.05 -6.07 -6.28
CA ASP A 158 12.69 -4.76 -6.42
C ASP A 158 11.61 -3.74 -6.82
N PRO A 159 11.31 -2.75 -5.95
CA PRO A 159 10.31 -1.72 -6.26
C PRO A 159 10.64 -0.87 -7.50
N ARG A 160 11.89 -0.90 -7.96
CA ARG A 160 12.35 -0.19 -9.16
C ARG A 160 12.05 -0.98 -10.45
N ASP A 161 11.79 -2.29 -10.33
CA ASP A 161 11.51 -3.16 -11.48
C ASP A 161 10.00 -3.19 -11.77
N PRO A 162 9.55 -2.57 -12.88
CA PRO A 162 8.12 -2.55 -13.22
C PRO A 162 7.52 -3.94 -13.42
N ALA A 163 8.30 -4.91 -13.89
CA ALA A 163 7.82 -6.27 -14.13
C ALA A 163 7.49 -6.98 -12.82
N GLN A 164 8.37 -6.85 -11.82
CA GLN A 164 8.17 -7.44 -10.49
C GLN A 164 7.00 -6.77 -9.74
N VAL A 165 6.89 -5.44 -9.81
CA VAL A 165 5.75 -4.73 -9.18
C VAL A 165 4.43 -5.11 -9.84
N ARG A 166 4.38 -5.22 -11.19
CA ARG A 166 3.18 -5.70 -11.91
C ARG A 166 2.83 -7.14 -11.55
N GLN A 167 3.84 -8.01 -11.35
CA GLN A 167 3.60 -9.38 -10.91
C GLN A 167 2.94 -9.41 -9.53
N LEU A 168 3.38 -8.55 -8.61
CA LEU A 168 2.80 -8.42 -7.28
C LEU A 168 1.32 -7.95 -7.36
N VAL A 169 1.03 -6.96 -8.20
CA VAL A 169 -0.35 -6.50 -8.44
C VAL A 169 -1.19 -7.60 -9.08
N ARG A 170 -0.64 -8.37 -10.03
CA ARG A 170 -1.34 -9.52 -10.62
C ARG A 170 -1.67 -10.58 -9.58
N ALA A 171 -0.75 -10.88 -8.66
CA ALA A 171 -1.00 -11.82 -7.57
C ALA A 171 -2.17 -11.35 -6.68
N LEU A 172 -2.31 -10.04 -6.46
CA LEU A 172 -3.47 -9.49 -5.77
C LEU A 172 -4.77 -9.81 -6.52
N LEU A 173 -4.80 -9.66 -7.85
CA LEU A 173 -5.99 -9.96 -8.66
C LEU A 173 -6.43 -11.43 -8.56
N TYR A 174 -5.54 -12.35 -8.27
CA TYR A 174 -5.87 -13.76 -8.09
C TYR A 174 -6.45 -14.11 -6.71
N VAL A 175 -6.38 -13.21 -5.75
CA VAL A 175 -6.92 -13.42 -4.39
C VAL A 175 -8.20 -12.63 -4.11
N LEU A 176 -8.64 -11.84 -5.12
CA LEU A 176 -9.92 -11.13 -5.08
C LEU A 176 -11.08 -12.09 -5.32
#